data_c501e4294823f5cded2b10183f2820c7
#
_entry.id   c501e4294823f5cded2b10183f2820c7
#
_cell.length_a   1.000
_cell.length_b   1.000
_cell.length_c   1.000
_cell.angle_alpha   90.00
_cell.angle_beta   90.00
_cell.angle_gamma   90.00
#
_symmetry.space_group_name_H-M   'P 1'
#
loop_
_entity.id
_entity.type
_entity.pdbx_description
1 polymer ?
#
loop_
_entity_poly.entity_id
_entity_poly.type
_entity_poly.pdbx_seq_one_letter_code
_entity_poly.pdbx_strand_id
1 'polypeptide(L)'
;MIKLKRKKHALICLLLAAAFVSGCAQKHKEREPDVISSMKMNQDETLTVVANRKQIEDKEDFAKLLVKKCKDNSFQSVRFSTDYGYATSLNLRVYLWEDEIEGQEPVMVVEYKPVEWGQDYDIVHDPEKFQMYVDGELMENP
;
A
#
# COMPACT_ATOMS: atom_id res chain seq x y z
N MET A 1 49.02 -29.63 -28.89
CA MET A 1 47.65 -30.14 -28.88
C MET A 1 46.96 -30.07 -27.52
N ILE A 2 47.67 -30.17 -26.42
CA ILE A 2 47.08 -30.16 -25.06
C ILE A 2 46.57 -28.78 -24.63
N LYS A 3 47.12 -27.69 -25.17
CA LYS A 3 46.71 -26.31 -24.81
C LYS A 3 45.34 -25.86 -25.38
N LEU A 4 44.86 -26.50 -26.45
CA LEU A 4 43.56 -26.12 -27.06
C LEU A 4 42.35 -26.67 -26.28
N LYS A 5 42.49 -27.80 -25.58
CA LYS A 5 41.43 -28.39 -24.79
C LYS A 5 41.10 -27.59 -23.51
N ARG A 6 42.09 -26.92 -22.91
CA ARG A 6 41.91 -26.11 -21.70
C ARG A 6 41.10 -24.82 -21.96
N LYS A 7 41.23 -24.23 -23.17
CA LYS A 7 40.46 -23.01 -23.53
C LYS A 7 38.96 -23.28 -23.71
N LYS A 8 38.57 -24.48 -24.15
CA LYS A 8 37.17 -24.83 -24.35
C LYS A 8 36.44 -25.05 -23.01
N HIS A 9 37.11 -25.59 -21.99
CA HIS A 9 36.55 -25.78 -20.67
C HIS A 9 36.40 -24.47 -19.89
N ALA A 10 37.34 -23.53 -20.08
CA ALA A 10 37.24 -22.19 -19.46
C ALA A 10 36.07 -21.38 -20.04
N LEU A 11 35.82 -21.53 -21.35
CA LEU A 11 34.70 -20.84 -22.01
C LEU A 11 33.34 -21.38 -21.59
N ILE A 12 33.24 -22.70 -21.36
CA ILE A 12 32.01 -23.35 -20.90
C ILE A 12 31.70 -22.98 -19.44
N CYS A 13 32.75 -22.88 -18.60
CA CYS A 13 32.56 -22.42 -17.20
C CYS A 13 32.11 -20.96 -17.13
N LEU A 14 32.60 -20.10 -18.05
CA LEU A 14 32.22 -18.68 -18.10
C LEU A 14 30.74 -18.51 -18.55
N LEU A 15 30.28 -19.35 -19.47
CA LEU A 15 28.89 -19.35 -19.95
C LEU A 15 27.91 -19.88 -18.89
N LEU A 16 28.31 -20.83 -18.08
CA LEU A 16 27.51 -21.35 -16.97
C LEU A 16 27.39 -20.34 -15.81
N ALA A 17 28.46 -19.55 -15.55
CA ALA A 17 28.40 -18.51 -14.52
C ALA A 17 27.45 -17.34 -14.88
N ALA A 18 27.32 -17.03 -16.19
CA ALA A 18 26.41 -15.97 -16.65
C ALA A 18 24.93 -16.36 -16.52
N ALA A 19 24.60 -17.65 -16.48
CA ALA A 19 23.22 -18.13 -16.36
C ALA A 19 22.66 -18.01 -14.92
N PHE A 20 23.51 -17.84 -13.91
CA PHE A 20 23.08 -17.70 -12.52
C PHE A 20 22.70 -16.26 -12.12
N VAL A 21 23.01 -15.25 -12.93
CA VAL A 21 22.74 -13.84 -12.62
C VAL A 21 21.32 -13.42 -13.02
N SER A 22 20.64 -14.19 -13.86
CA SER A 22 19.26 -13.91 -14.27
C SER A 22 18.18 -14.50 -13.33
N GLY A 23 18.57 -15.08 -12.20
CA GLY A 23 17.65 -15.73 -11.27
C GLY A 23 17.13 -14.87 -10.13
N CYS A 24 17.50 -13.59 -10.03
CA CYS A 24 16.85 -12.65 -9.12
C CYS A 24 15.56 -12.15 -9.76
N ALA A 25 14.56 -13.03 -9.82
CA ALA A 25 13.23 -12.67 -10.24
C ALA A 25 12.74 -11.47 -9.39
N GLN A 26 12.07 -10.53 -10.03
CA GLN A 26 11.46 -9.38 -9.37
C GLN A 26 10.60 -9.87 -8.22
N LYS A 27 11.06 -9.63 -6.97
CA LYS A 27 10.34 -10.01 -5.75
C LYS A 27 9.02 -9.24 -5.63
N HIS A 28 8.97 -8.03 -6.20
CA HIS A 28 7.85 -7.11 -6.13
C HIS A 28 7.31 -6.80 -7.52
N LYS A 29 6.02 -7.05 -7.73
CA LYS A 29 5.29 -6.68 -8.94
C LYS A 29 4.36 -5.51 -8.63
N GLU A 30 4.48 -4.43 -9.37
CA GLU A 30 3.58 -3.28 -9.24
C GLU A 30 2.15 -3.63 -9.60
N ARG A 31 1.21 -3.17 -8.80
CA ARG A 31 -0.23 -3.36 -8.95
C ARG A 31 -0.99 -2.31 -8.15
N GLU A 32 -2.31 -2.36 -8.19
CA GLU A 32 -3.17 -1.49 -7.39
C GLU A 32 -2.86 -1.63 -5.89
N PRO A 33 -2.98 -0.52 -5.12
CA PRO A 33 -2.89 -0.60 -3.68
C PRO A 33 -4.00 -1.48 -3.10
N ASP A 34 -3.67 -2.19 -2.02
CA ASP A 34 -4.62 -3.12 -1.39
C ASP A 34 -4.47 -3.12 0.13
N VAL A 35 -5.47 -3.66 0.82
CA VAL A 35 -5.51 -3.77 2.28
C VAL A 35 -5.04 -5.15 2.70
N ILE A 36 -4.08 -5.20 3.62
CA ILE A 36 -3.55 -6.44 4.20
C ILE A 36 -4.25 -6.79 5.51
N SER A 37 -4.58 -5.79 6.30
CA SER A 37 -5.36 -5.99 7.52
C SER A 37 -6.27 -4.80 7.81
N SER A 38 -7.38 -5.07 8.45
CA SER A 38 -8.32 -4.06 8.92
C SER A 38 -8.72 -4.33 10.37
N MET A 39 -8.87 -3.27 11.13
CA MET A 39 -9.43 -3.31 12.47
C MET A 39 -10.52 -2.25 12.56
N LYS A 40 -11.67 -2.65 13.04
CA LYS A 40 -12.83 -1.76 13.23
C LYS A 40 -13.17 -1.66 14.70
N MET A 41 -13.30 -0.45 15.20
CA MET A 41 -13.72 -0.16 16.56
C MET A 41 -14.78 0.93 16.52
N ASN A 42 -16.03 0.60 16.89
CA ASN A 42 -17.16 1.54 16.88
C ASN A 42 -17.35 2.30 15.55
N GLN A 43 -17.14 1.67 14.40
CA GLN A 43 -17.14 2.25 13.05
C GLN A 43 -15.88 3.07 12.70
N ASP A 44 -14.94 3.27 13.60
CA ASP A 44 -13.63 3.80 13.26
C ASP A 44 -12.78 2.66 12.65
N GLU A 45 -12.20 2.90 11.49
CA GLU A 45 -11.41 1.89 10.77
C GLU A 45 -9.92 2.22 10.74
N THR A 46 -9.12 1.26 11.16
CA THR A 46 -7.66 1.29 10.99
C THR A 46 -7.25 0.23 9.99
N LEU A 47 -6.58 0.65 8.92
CA LEU A 47 -6.17 -0.20 7.83
C LEU A 47 -4.65 -0.24 7.69
N THR A 48 -4.12 -1.44 7.45
CA THR A 48 -2.75 -1.61 6.95
C THR A 48 -2.83 -1.78 5.44
N VAL A 49 -2.22 -0.86 4.72
CA VAL A 49 -2.29 -0.76 3.26
C VAL A 49 -0.92 -1.02 2.65
N VAL A 50 -0.86 -1.76 1.57
CA VAL A 50 0.31 -1.86 0.71
C VAL A 50 0.09 -1.07 -0.57
N ALA A 51 1.03 -0.19 -0.88
CA ALA A 51 0.97 0.63 -2.09
C ALA A 51 1.22 -0.20 -3.35
N ASN A 52 1.95 -1.32 -3.23
CA ASN A 52 2.34 -2.20 -4.33
C ASN A 52 3.11 -1.45 -5.45
N ARG A 53 3.98 -0.52 -5.06
CA ARG A 53 4.82 0.28 -5.95
C ARG A 53 6.15 0.63 -5.29
N LYS A 54 7.15 0.98 -6.10
CA LYS A 54 8.49 1.28 -5.62
C LYS A 54 8.57 2.56 -4.80
N GLN A 55 7.72 3.53 -5.11
CA GLN A 55 7.65 4.82 -4.43
C GLN A 55 6.28 5.45 -4.59
N ILE A 56 5.93 6.34 -3.70
CA ILE A 56 4.75 7.20 -3.78
C ILE A 56 5.25 8.60 -4.13
N GLU A 57 5.05 9.01 -5.39
CA GLU A 57 5.56 10.29 -5.90
C GLU A 57 4.78 11.48 -5.34
N ASP A 58 3.45 11.37 -5.31
CA ASP A 58 2.55 12.36 -4.74
C ASP A 58 1.73 11.72 -3.64
N LYS A 59 2.07 12.06 -2.39
CA LYS A 59 1.40 11.51 -1.21
C LYS A 59 -0.04 11.99 -1.07
N GLU A 60 -0.33 13.24 -1.45
CA GLU A 60 -1.68 13.81 -1.38
C GLU A 60 -2.62 13.09 -2.37
N ASP A 61 -2.22 12.96 -3.62
CA ASP A 61 -3.00 12.26 -4.64
C ASP A 61 -3.18 10.78 -4.29
N PHE A 62 -2.14 10.15 -3.75
CA PHE A 62 -2.22 8.76 -3.31
C PHE A 62 -3.17 8.59 -2.12
N ALA A 63 -3.14 9.51 -1.16
CA ALA A 63 -4.08 9.53 -0.03
C ALA A 63 -5.53 9.70 -0.50
N LYS A 64 -5.78 10.61 -1.45
CA LYS A 64 -7.10 10.79 -2.06
C LYS A 64 -7.61 9.51 -2.72
N LEU A 65 -6.73 8.80 -3.43
CA LEU A 65 -7.05 7.50 -4.03
C LEU A 65 -7.46 6.47 -2.96
N LEU A 66 -6.71 6.38 -1.86
CA LEU A 66 -7.01 5.43 -0.79
C LEU A 66 -8.34 5.75 -0.08
N VAL A 67 -8.59 7.01 0.24
CA VAL A 67 -9.86 7.45 0.83
C VAL A 67 -11.03 7.14 -0.10
N LYS A 68 -10.87 7.40 -1.40
CA LYS A 68 -11.88 7.06 -2.41
C LYS A 68 -12.15 5.55 -2.43
N LYS A 69 -11.11 4.72 -2.41
CA LYS A 69 -11.26 3.26 -2.35
C LYS A 69 -12.02 2.78 -1.10
N CYS A 70 -11.79 3.44 0.04
CA CYS A 70 -12.56 3.17 1.26
C CYS A 70 -14.04 3.53 1.08
N LYS A 71 -14.36 4.70 0.54
CA LYS A 71 -15.73 5.15 0.27
C LYS A 71 -16.46 4.24 -0.72
N ASP A 72 -15.78 3.85 -1.78
CA ASP A 72 -16.33 2.99 -2.85
C ASP A 72 -16.32 1.50 -2.47
N ASN A 73 -15.69 1.14 -1.36
CA ASN A 73 -15.49 -0.25 -0.95
C ASN A 73 -14.85 -1.10 -2.06
N SER A 74 -13.81 -0.57 -2.70
CA SER A 74 -13.25 -1.07 -3.96
C SER A 74 -11.86 -1.68 -3.85
N PHE A 75 -11.38 -2.00 -2.64
CA PHE A 75 -10.16 -2.80 -2.48
C PHE A 75 -10.38 -4.24 -2.96
N GLN A 76 -9.32 -4.86 -3.43
CA GLN A 76 -9.41 -6.20 -3.99
C GLN A 76 -9.58 -7.27 -2.91
N SER A 77 -8.79 -7.19 -1.84
CA SER A 77 -8.71 -8.22 -0.80
C SER A 77 -9.73 -8.06 0.32
N VAL A 78 -10.35 -6.90 0.45
CA VAL A 78 -11.26 -6.57 1.54
C VAL A 78 -12.55 -5.98 1.01
N ARG A 79 -13.67 -6.41 1.59
CA ARG A 79 -14.98 -5.76 1.47
C ARG A 79 -15.45 -5.39 2.87
N PHE A 80 -15.64 -4.11 3.11
CA PHE A 80 -16.15 -3.63 4.39
C PHE A 80 -17.64 -3.91 4.49
N SER A 81 -18.06 -4.45 5.64
CA SER A 81 -19.49 -4.61 5.94
C SER A 81 -20.13 -3.25 6.14
N THR A 82 -21.26 -3.02 5.50
CA THR A 82 -22.10 -1.82 5.64
C THR A 82 -23.35 -2.07 6.47
N ASP A 83 -23.48 -3.24 7.10
CA ASP A 83 -24.66 -3.65 7.86
C ASP A 83 -24.94 -2.72 9.05
N TYR A 84 -23.89 -2.13 9.61
CA TYR A 84 -23.97 -1.18 10.73
C TYR A 84 -23.61 0.25 10.32
N GLY A 85 -23.67 0.55 9.03
CA GLY A 85 -23.30 1.84 8.46
C GLY A 85 -21.86 1.89 7.92
N TYR A 86 -21.46 3.07 7.49
CA TYR A 86 -20.15 3.33 6.93
C TYR A 86 -19.16 3.77 8.01
N ALA A 87 -17.88 3.80 7.67
CA ALA A 87 -16.83 4.23 8.59
C ALA A 87 -17.05 5.69 9.06
N THR A 88 -16.78 5.94 10.32
CA THR A 88 -16.85 7.27 10.94
C THR A 88 -15.50 7.95 11.06
N SER A 89 -14.42 7.23 10.83
CA SER A 89 -13.07 7.75 10.60
C SER A 89 -12.21 6.68 9.95
N LEU A 90 -11.13 7.13 9.31
CA LEU A 90 -10.12 6.25 8.70
C LEU A 90 -8.73 6.59 9.25
N ASN A 91 -7.96 5.56 9.57
CA ASN A 91 -6.53 5.64 9.82
C ASN A 91 -5.83 4.59 8.95
N LEU A 92 -5.06 5.04 7.97
CA LEU A 92 -4.41 4.18 6.99
C LEU A 92 -2.90 4.23 7.18
N ARG A 93 -2.30 3.09 7.55
CA ARG A 93 -0.85 2.93 7.64
C ARG A 93 -0.37 2.30 6.35
N VAL A 94 0.41 3.03 5.57
CA VAL A 94 0.82 2.65 4.22
C VAL A 94 2.26 2.18 4.20
N TYR A 95 2.46 1.00 3.62
CA TYR A 95 3.77 0.41 3.32
C TYR A 95 3.92 0.26 1.82
N LEU A 96 5.13 0.28 1.29
CA LEU A 96 5.31 0.06 -0.16
C LEU A 96 5.00 -1.39 -0.54
N TRP A 97 5.49 -2.34 0.27
CA TRP A 97 5.34 -3.77 0.03
C TRP A 97 4.94 -4.53 1.29
N GLU A 98 4.30 -5.68 1.12
CA GLU A 98 3.82 -6.51 2.24
C GLU A 98 4.95 -7.01 3.15
N ASP A 99 6.10 -7.37 2.58
CA ASP A 99 7.26 -7.83 3.34
C ASP A 99 7.98 -6.73 4.14
N GLU A 100 7.60 -5.47 3.96
CA GLU A 100 8.10 -4.32 4.73
C GLU A 100 7.28 -4.02 5.99
N ILE A 101 6.10 -4.64 6.16
CA ILE A 101 5.20 -4.36 7.29
C ILE A 101 5.85 -4.72 8.62
N GLU A 102 6.55 -5.86 8.66
CA GLU A 102 7.28 -6.28 9.84
C GLU A 102 8.65 -5.60 9.90
N GLY A 103 8.91 -4.85 10.96
CA GLY A 103 10.21 -4.26 11.26
C GLY A 103 10.48 -2.91 10.61
N GLN A 104 9.54 -2.35 9.87
CA GLN A 104 9.64 -1.00 9.30
C GLN A 104 8.47 -0.11 9.70
N GLU A 105 8.71 1.20 9.73
CA GLU A 105 7.65 2.18 9.89
C GLU A 105 6.90 2.36 8.57
N PRO A 106 5.61 2.73 8.60
CA PRO A 106 4.88 3.05 7.38
C PRO A 106 5.54 4.24 6.66
N VAL A 107 5.55 4.21 5.33
CA VAL A 107 6.09 5.30 4.50
C VAL A 107 5.19 6.53 4.51
N MET A 108 3.92 6.36 4.83
CA MET A 108 2.98 7.44 5.10
C MET A 108 1.81 6.96 5.97
N VAL A 109 1.21 7.89 6.67
CA VAL A 109 -0.02 7.67 7.44
C VAL A 109 -1.08 8.65 6.93
N VAL A 110 -2.25 8.14 6.58
CA VAL A 110 -3.41 8.93 6.16
C VAL A 110 -4.47 8.86 7.24
N GLU A 111 -4.92 10.01 7.70
CA GLU A 111 -6.09 10.11 8.56
C GLU A 111 -7.19 10.86 7.82
N TYR A 112 -8.38 10.31 7.82
CA TYR A 112 -9.58 10.97 7.32
C TYR A 112 -10.61 10.94 8.43
N LYS A 113 -10.86 12.10 9.03
CA LYS A 113 -11.61 12.20 10.29
C LYS A 113 -12.51 13.42 10.31
N PRO A 114 -13.62 13.36 11.06
CA PRO A 114 -14.55 14.48 11.16
C PRO A 114 -13.90 15.68 11.87
N VAL A 115 -14.30 16.89 11.47
CA VAL A 115 -13.88 18.13 12.12
C VAL A 115 -14.45 18.19 13.54
N GLU A 116 -15.67 17.72 13.72
CA GLU A 116 -16.37 17.65 15.01
C GLU A 116 -16.67 16.21 15.37
N TRP A 117 -16.17 15.75 16.52
CA TRP A 117 -16.46 14.44 17.07
C TRP A 117 -17.79 14.41 17.82
N GLY A 118 -18.38 13.22 17.94
CA GLY A 118 -19.61 13.00 18.68
C GLY A 118 -20.89 13.21 17.84
N GLN A 119 -20.74 13.43 16.54
CA GLN A 119 -21.83 13.43 15.57
C GLN A 119 -21.85 12.08 14.82
N ASP A 120 -23.01 11.71 14.30
CA ASP A 120 -23.18 10.47 13.51
C ASP A 120 -22.78 10.66 12.03
N TYR A 121 -21.64 11.32 11.79
CA TYR A 121 -21.14 11.52 10.44
C TYR A 121 -20.39 10.29 9.93
N ASP A 122 -20.60 9.96 8.66
CA ASP A 122 -19.86 8.91 7.99
C ASP A 122 -19.15 9.40 6.71
N ILE A 123 -18.13 8.66 6.29
CA ILE A 123 -17.28 9.06 5.18
C ILE A 123 -17.99 9.11 3.82
N VAL A 124 -19.14 8.47 3.68
CA VAL A 124 -19.89 8.37 2.42
C VAL A 124 -20.96 9.45 2.31
N HIS A 125 -21.74 9.65 3.37
CA HIS A 125 -22.89 10.57 3.35
C HIS A 125 -22.53 12.01 3.72
N ASP A 126 -21.48 12.21 4.52
CA ASP A 126 -21.12 13.51 5.08
C ASP A 126 -19.67 13.93 4.75
N PRO A 127 -19.20 13.79 3.48
CA PRO A 127 -17.80 14.04 3.15
C PRO A 127 -17.35 15.48 3.46
N GLU A 128 -18.24 16.45 3.44
CA GLU A 128 -17.97 17.85 3.77
C GLU A 128 -17.66 18.08 5.27
N LYS A 129 -17.95 17.09 6.12
CA LYS A 129 -17.69 17.13 7.56
C LYS A 129 -16.32 16.58 7.94
N PHE A 130 -15.56 16.09 6.97
CA PHE A 130 -14.27 15.42 7.18
C PHE A 130 -13.10 16.27 6.70
N GLN A 131 -11.93 15.99 7.28
CA GLN A 131 -10.64 16.52 6.84
C GLN A 131 -9.65 15.38 6.64
N MET A 132 -8.80 15.52 5.64
CA MET A 132 -7.73 14.57 5.32
C MET A 132 -6.39 15.11 5.81
N TYR A 133 -5.63 14.25 6.47
CA TYR A 133 -4.25 14.52 6.91
C TYR A 133 -3.32 13.46 6.33
N VAL A 134 -2.14 13.89 5.92
CA VAL A 134 -1.05 13.00 5.50
C VAL A 134 0.16 13.33 6.36
N ASP A 135 0.66 12.31 7.07
CA ASP A 135 1.78 12.46 8.02
C ASP A 135 1.56 13.62 9.02
N GLY A 136 0.32 13.83 9.44
CA GLY A 136 -0.08 14.87 10.39
C GLY A 136 -0.35 16.24 9.77
N GLU A 137 -0.14 16.44 8.48
CA GLU A 137 -0.39 17.70 7.77
C GLU A 137 -1.76 17.70 7.09
N LEU A 138 -2.52 18.79 7.27
CA LEU A 138 -3.81 18.98 6.61
C LEU A 138 -3.63 19.08 5.10
N MET A 139 -4.38 18.26 4.36
CA MET A 139 -4.39 18.23 2.90
C MET A 139 -5.76 18.64 2.37
N GLU A 140 -5.82 18.91 1.08
CA GLU A 140 -7.09 19.09 0.36
C GLU A 140 -7.89 17.78 0.36
N ASN A 141 -9.18 17.87 0.61
CA ASN A 141 -10.06 16.70 0.59
C ASN A 141 -10.20 16.09 -0.82
N PRO A 142 -10.41 14.77 -0.88
CA PRO A 142 -10.68 14.11 -2.14
C PRO A 142 -11.97 14.58 -2.81
#